data_f4118687ece980edcd16d2850b21b95d
#
_entry.id   f4118687ece980edcd16d2850b21b95d
#
_cell.length_a   1.000
_cell.length_b   1.000
_cell.length_c   1.000
_cell.angle_alpha   90.00
_cell.angle_beta   90.00
_cell.angle_gamma   90.00
#
_symmetry.space_group_name_H-M   'P 1'
#
loop_
_entity.id
_entity.type
_entity.pdbx_description
1 polymer ?
#
loop_
_entity_poly.entity_id
_entity_poly.type
_entity_poly.pdbx_seq_one_letter_code
_entity_poly.pdbx_strand_id
1 'polypeptide(L)'
;MPTALVETEDIPSETVSTALRHGWAWQIPLTSRHGNGYVYSSAFVSDDEAERELRAHLGAAAEGMEARRLRMRVGRVARHWSHNCVAIGLAQGFIEPLEATALMLIQLSVEQFIGALEAGNFGPRHREAYNRRVNEMFEGVRDYV
;
A
#
# COMPACT_ATOMS: atom_id res chain seq x y z
N MET A 1 -10.27 -4.27 -9.56
CA MET A 1 -11.31 -4.41 -10.60
C MET A 1 -11.33 -3.14 -11.42
N PRO A 2 -10.98 -3.15 -12.70
CA PRO A 2 -11.18 -2.00 -13.57
C PRO A 2 -12.66 -1.84 -13.90
N THR A 3 -13.15 -0.61 -13.97
CA THR A 3 -14.50 -0.29 -14.47
C THR A 3 -14.41 0.78 -15.54
N ALA A 4 -15.41 0.86 -16.43
CA ALA A 4 -15.45 1.90 -17.45
C ALA A 4 -15.53 3.29 -16.79
N LEU A 5 -14.91 4.28 -17.41
CA LEU A 5 -15.17 5.69 -17.11
C LEU A 5 -16.59 6.03 -17.60
N VAL A 6 -17.32 6.78 -16.78
CA VAL A 6 -18.39 7.62 -17.30
C VAL A 6 -17.70 8.73 -18.07
N GLU A 7 -18.03 8.96 -19.34
CA GLU A 7 -17.47 10.04 -20.14
C GLU A 7 -17.69 11.37 -19.41
N THR A 8 -16.61 11.92 -18.88
CA THR A 8 -16.57 13.27 -18.29
C THR A 8 -15.49 14.05 -19.01
N GLU A 9 -15.72 15.32 -19.31
CA GLU A 9 -14.72 16.20 -19.92
C GLU A 9 -13.50 16.38 -19.00
N ASP A 10 -13.70 16.24 -17.68
CA ASP A 10 -12.64 16.39 -16.67
C ASP A 10 -12.51 15.11 -15.83
N ILE A 11 -11.28 14.60 -15.73
CA ILE A 11 -10.94 13.48 -14.84
C ILE A 11 -10.81 14.05 -13.41
N PRO A 12 -11.56 13.53 -12.41
CA PRO A 12 -11.36 13.92 -11.03
C PRO A 12 -9.90 13.71 -10.57
N SER A 13 -9.36 14.65 -9.83
CA SER A 13 -7.96 14.61 -9.38
C SER A 13 -7.75 13.83 -8.09
N GLU A 14 -8.84 13.45 -7.41
CA GLU A 14 -8.80 12.76 -6.13
C GLU A 14 -9.09 11.26 -6.23
N THR A 15 -8.47 10.50 -5.35
CA THR A 15 -8.87 9.14 -5.02
C THR A 15 -10.01 9.17 -4.02
N VAL A 16 -11.05 8.39 -4.28
CA VAL A 16 -12.17 8.23 -3.33
C VAL A 16 -11.96 6.97 -2.51
N SER A 17 -12.01 7.10 -1.19
CA SER A 17 -12.00 5.99 -0.25
C SER A 17 -13.35 5.89 0.45
N THR A 18 -13.99 4.73 0.38
CA THR A 18 -15.32 4.49 0.94
C THR A 18 -15.26 3.37 1.96
N ALA A 19 -15.71 3.64 3.19
CA ALA A 19 -15.85 2.61 4.21
C ALA A 19 -16.97 1.63 3.80
N LEU A 20 -16.68 0.34 3.82
CA LEU A 20 -17.62 -0.75 3.63
C LEU A 20 -17.72 -1.58 4.90
N ARG A 21 -18.57 -2.61 4.89
CA ARG A 21 -18.89 -3.37 6.11
C ARG A 21 -17.67 -4.06 6.75
N HIS A 22 -16.73 -4.57 5.93
CA HIS A 22 -15.61 -5.37 6.41
C HIS A 22 -14.24 -4.78 6.04
N GLY A 23 -14.21 -3.52 5.62
CA GLY A 23 -13.00 -2.82 5.20
C GLY A 23 -13.32 -1.54 4.45
N TRP A 24 -12.50 -1.18 3.47
CA TRP A 24 -12.68 0.03 2.69
C TRP A 24 -12.36 -0.18 1.21
N ALA A 25 -13.15 0.45 0.35
CA ALA A 25 -12.94 0.44 -1.09
C ALA A 25 -12.26 1.74 -1.54
N TRP A 26 -11.36 1.62 -2.51
CA TRP A 26 -10.78 2.77 -3.18
C TRP A 26 -11.21 2.81 -4.65
N GLN A 27 -11.38 4.04 -5.16
CA GLN A 27 -11.63 4.32 -6.56
C GLN A 27 -10.65 5.40 -7.04
N ILE A 28 -9.91 5.09 -8.08
CA ILE A 28 -8.93 5.97 -8.71
C ILE A 28 -9.35 6.24 -10.14
N PRO A 29 -9.69 7.48 -10.51
CA PRO A 29 -9.96 7.83 -11.89
C PRO A 29 -8.65 7.85 -12.71
N LEU A 30 -8.67 7.22 -13.85
CA LEU A 30 -7.59 7.17 -14.83
C LEU A 30 -8.11 7.65 -16.17
N THR A 31 -7.25 7.95 -17.12
CA THR A 31 -7.63 8.45 -18.46
C THR A 31 -8.55 7.54 -19.25
N SER A 32 -8.56 6.25 -19.00
CA SER A 32 -9.33 5.26 -19.79
C SER A 32 -10.27 4.38 -18.94
N ARG A 33 -10.21 4.47 -17.63
CA ARG A 33 -10.99 3.63 -16.70
C ARG A 33 -10.92 4.16 -15.27
N HIS A 34 -11.78 3.64 -14.41
CA HIS A 34 -11.52 3.69 -12.97
C HIS A 34 -10.77 2.42 -12.53
N GLY A 35 -9.74 2.61 -11.70
CA GLY A 35 -9.18 1.54 -10.87
C GLY A 35 -10.03 1.43 -9.60
N ASN A 36 -10.43 0.23 -9.22
CA ASN A 36 -11.15 -0.01 -7.98
C ASN A 36 -10.55 -1.19 -7.24
N GLY A 37 -10.54 -1.11 -5.92
CA GLY A 37 -10.14 -2.20 -5.06
C GLY A 37 -10.86 -2.17 -3.72
N TYR A 38 -10.85 -3.29 -3.03
CA TYR A 38 -11.40 -3.45 -1.71
C TYR A 38 -10.35 -4.08 -0.80
N VAL A 39 -10.01 -3.39 0.26
CA VAL A 39 -9.09 -3.85 1.30
C VAL A 39 -9.93 -4.37 2.47
N TYR A 40 -9.76 -5.63 2.82
CA TYR A 40 -10.53 -6.31 3.86
C TYR A 40 -9.64 -7.30 4.61
N SER A 41 -10.09 -7.74 5.78
CA SER A 41 -9.42 -8.77 6.55
C SER A 41 -10.11 -10.12 6.39
N SER A 42 -9.37 -11.14 5.95
CA SER A 42 -9.86 -12.52 5.84
C SER A 42 -10.24 -13.16 7.19
N ALA A 43 -9.97 -12.49 8.31
CA ALA A 43 -10.44 -12.91 9.62
C ALA A 43 -11.94 -12.61 9.84
N PHE A 44 -12.51 -11.67 9.07
CA PHE A 44 -13.88 -11.19 9.27
C PHE A 44 -14.82 -11.49 8.10
N VAL A 45 -14.28 -11.72 6.90
CA VAL A 45 -15.07 -11.93 5.69
C VAL A 45 -14.33 -12.88 4.73
N SER A 46 -15.08 -13.73 4.03
CA SER A 46 -14.51 -14.57 2.97
C SER A 46 -14.21 -13.75 1.71
N ASP A 47 -13.27 -14.25 0.90
CA ASP A 47 -12.91 -13.62 -0.39
C ASP A 47 -14.13 -13.45 -1.32
N ASP A 48 -15.05 -14.44 -1.34
CA ASP A 48 -16.25 -14.39 -2.18
C ASP A 48 -17.27 -13.38 -1.67
N GLU A 49 -17.40 -13.22 -0.37
CA GLU A 49 -18.28 -12.22 0.23
C GLU A 49 -17.74 -10.82 0.03
N ALA A 50 -16.43 -10.63 0.19
CA ALA A 50 -15.77 -9.37 -0.08
C ALA A 50 -15.92 -8.95 -1.55
N GLU A 51 -15.77 -9.89 -2.50
CA GLU A 51 -16.00 -9.60 -3.91
C GLU A 51 -17.47 -9.22 -4.18
N ARG A 52 -18.43 -9.93 -3.57
CA ARG A 52 -19.85 -9.58 -3.69
C ARG A 52 -20.17 -8.19 -3.14
N GLU A 53 -19.58 -7.84 -2.01
CA GLU A 53 -19.74 -6.51 -1.40
C GLU A 53 -19.17 -5.41 -2.30
N LEU A 54 -17.96 -5.61 -2.86
CA LEU A 54 -17.37 -4.67 -3.81
C LEU A 54 -18.23 -4.52 -5.07
N ARG A 55 -18.74 -5.63 -5.64
CA ARG A 55 -19.62 -5.59 -6.81
C ARG A 55 -20.92 -4.88 -6.53
N ALA A 56 -21.51 -5.08 -5.35
CA ALA A 56 -22.72 -4.38 -4.93
C ALA A 56 -22.47 -2.86 -4.78
N HIS A 57 -21.29 -2.47 -4.26
CA HIS A 57 -20.87 -1.07 -4.14
C HIS A 57 -20.67 -0.41 -5.51
N LEU A 58 -20.06 -1.10 -6.47
CA LEU A 58 -19.78 -0.59 -7.81
C LEU A 58 -21.02 -0.64 -8.74
N GLY A 59 -22.02 -1.44 -8.42
CA GLY A 59 -23.25 -1.57 -9.20
C GLY A 59 -23.00 -2.09 -10.62
N ALA A 60 -23.76 -1.58 -11.59
CA ALA A 60 -23.69 -1.99 -13.00
C ALA A 60 -22.28 -1.82 -13.62
N ALA A 61 -21.45 -0.92 -13.10
CA ALA A 61 -20.09 -0.73 -13.57
C ALA A 61 -19.19 -1.97 -13.35
N ALA A 62 -19.56 -2.87 -12.45
CA ALA A 62 -18.83 -4.11 -12.17
C ALA A 62 -19.29 -5.30 -13.04
N GLU A 63 -20.33 -5.15 -13.87
CA GLU A 63 -20.83 -6.23 -14.70
C GLU A 63 -19.81 -6.67 -15.75
N GLY A 64 -19.56 -7.97 -15.82
CA GLY A 64 -18.56 -8.54 -16.74
C GLY A 64 -17.10 -8.26 -16.39
N MET A 65 -16.84 -7.50 -15.31
CA MET A 65 -15.47 -7.18 -14.91
C MET A 65 -14.85 -8.30 -14.07
N GLU A 66 -13.58 -8.59 -14.35
CA GLU A 66 -12.81 -9.57 -13.60
C GLU A 66 -12.20 -8.92 -12.35
N ALA A 67 -12.34 -9.59 -11.19
CA ALA A 67 -11.69 -9.21 -9.93
C ALA A 67 -10.42 -10.03 -9.73
N ARG A 68 -9.29 -9.36 -9.54
CA ARG A 68 -8.03 -10.00 -9.14
C ARG A 68 -7.92 -9.98 -7.61
N ARG A 69 -7.75 -11.16 -7.01
CA ARG A 69 -7.50 -11.29 -5.57
C ARG A 69 -6.01 -11.24 -5.29
N LEU A 70 -5.61 -10.37 -4.37
CA LEU A 70 -4.24 -10.20 -3.93
C LEU A 70 -4.16 -10.51 -2.44
N ARG A 71 -3.23 -11.39 -2.05
CA ARG A 71 -2.94 -11.61 -0.65
C ARG A 71 -1.78 -10.73 -0.24
N MET A 72 -1.97 -9.94 0.81
CA MET A 72 -0.97 -9.06 1.38
C MET A 72 -0.50 -9.60 2.71
N ARG A 73 0.81 -9.56 2.93
CA ARG A 73 1.41 -9.87 4.21
C ARG A 73 1.69 -8.56 4.93
N VAL A 74 0.87 -8.24 5.92
CA VAL A 74 1.06 -7.05 6.76
C VAL A 74 2.20 -7.30 7.75
N GLY A 75 3.09 -6.34 7.87
CA GLY A 75 4.24 -6.39 8.74
C GLY A 75 5.51 -5.86 8.07
N ARG A 76 6.62 -5.92 8.79
CA ARG A 76 7.93 -5.50 8.32
C ARG A 76 9.01 -6.53 8.67
N VAL A 77 10.14 -6.45 8.01
CA VAL A 77 11.34 -7.21 8.41
C VAL A 77 11.92 -6.60 9.70
N ALA A 78 12.59 -7.43 10.48
CA ALA A 78 13.26 -6.97 11.70
C ALA A 78 14.52 -6.12 11.41
N ARG A 79 15.20 -6.43 10.29
CA ARG A 79 16.41 -5.77 9.83
C ARG A 79 16.29 -5.41 8.37
N HIS A 80 16.21 -4.12 8.08
CA HIS A 80 16.10 -3.58 6.73
C HIS A 80 17.46 -3.56 6.02
N TRP A 81 18.53 -3.29 6.75
CA TRP A 81 19.92 -3.40 6.26
C TRP A 81 20.62 -4.56 6.96
N SER A 82 20.92 -5.60 6.21
CA SER A 82 21.62 -6.81 6.66
C SER A 82 22.78 -7.13 5.72
N HIS A 83 23.97 -7.29 6.28
CA HIS A 83 25.20 -7.52 5.51
C HIS A 83 25.39 -6.48 4.40
N ASN A 84 25.37 -6.89 3.14
CA ASN A 84 25.49 -6.06 1.95
C ASN A 84 24.14 -5.83 1.23
N CYS A 85 23.02 -6.17 1.87
CA CYS A 85 21.67 -6.06 1.32
C CYS A 85 20.84 -5.06 2.10
N VAL A 86 20.05 -4.28 1.39
CA VAL A 86 19.01 -3.40 1.94
C VAL A 86 17.67 -3.77 1.35
N ALA A 87 16.69 -4.01 2.22
CA ALA A 87 15.31 -4.23 1.84
C ALA A 87 14.61 -2.89 1.67
N ILE A 88 13.97 -2.67 0.53
CA ILE A 88 13.20 -1.47 0.20
C ILE A 88 11.85 -1.89 -0.43
N GLY A 89 10.82 -1.11 -0.24
CA GLY A 89 9.48 -1.39 -0.77
C GLY A 89 8.84 -2.63 -0.15
N LEU A 90 8.20 -3.46 -0.95
CA LEU A 90 7.54 -4.69 -0.47
C LEU A 90 8.49 -5.69 0.20
N ALA A 91 9.80 -5.66 -0.14
CA ALA A 91 10.81 -6.47 0.54
C ALA A 91 11.10 -5.98 1.97
N GLN A 92 10.86 -4.71 2.23
CA GLN A 92 11.00 -4.05 3.52
C GLN A 92 9.83 -4.33 4.45
N GLY A 93 8.62 -4.28 3.90
CA GLY A 93 7.37 -4.50 4.62
C GLY A 93 6.19 -3.87 3.90
N PHE A 94 5.03 -4.09 4.47
CA PHE A 94 3.78 -3.50 4.03
C PHE A 94 2.86 -3.31 5.24
N ILE A 95 2.19 -2.18 5.34
CA ILE A 95 1.21 -1.93 6.40
C ILE A 95 -0.17 -2.03 5.77
N GLU A 96 -0.64 -0.96 5.20
CA GLU A 96 -1.92 -0.93 4.50
C GLU A 96 -1.92 0.25 3.50
N PRO A 97 -2.70 0.21 2.41
CA PRO A 97 -2.54 1.20 1.33
C PRO A 97 -3.31 2.51 1.53
N LEU A 98 -4.02 2.72 2.65
CA LEU A 98 -4.67 3.99 2.96
C LEU A 98 -3.60 5.10 2.98
N GLU A 99 -3.90 6.29 2.46
CA GLU A 99 -2.98 7.45 2.43
C GLU A 99 -1.66 7.24 1.66
N ALA A 100 -1.48 6.15 0.91
CA ALA A 100 -0.26 5.85 0.14
C ALA A 100 1.05 5.91 0.94
N THR A 101 1.02 5.66 2.25
CA THR A 101 2.16 5.72 3.18
C THR A 101 3.34 4.84 2.76
N ALA A 102 3.10 3.78 2.00
CA ALA A 102 4.15 2.91 1.49
C ALA A 102 5.16 3.65 0.60
N LEU A 103 4.72 4.58 -0.25
CA LEU A 103 5.61 5.38 -1.10
C LEU A 103 6.49 6.32 -0.26
N MET A 104 5.91 6.95 0.75
CA MET A 104 6.65 7.77 1.70
C MET A 104 7.71 6.95 2.45
N LEU A 105 7.35 5.76 2.94
CA LEU A 105 8.30 4.86 3.62
C LEU A 105 9.46 4.45 2.70
N ILE A 106 9.18 4.16 1.42
CA ILE A 106 10.23 3.85 0.44
C ILE A 106 11.18 5.03 0.28
N GLN A 107 10.66 6.22 0.03
CA GLN A 107 11.46 7.42 -0.19
C GLN A 107 12.34 7.74 1.02
N LEU A 108 11.76 7.79 2.21
CA LEU A 108 12.49 8.05 3.45
C LEU A 108 13.52 6.95 3.76
N SER A 109 13.21 5.68 3.48
CA SER A 109 14.17 4.59 3.71
C SER A 109 15.38 4.70 2.79
N VAL A 110 15.19 5.07 1.53
CA VAL A 110 16.29 5.29 0.58
C VAL A 110 17.17 6.48 1.02
N GLU A 111 16.53 7.59 1.37
CA GLU A 111 17.24 8.79 1.84
C GLU A 111 18.07 8.51 3.10
N GLN A 112 17.46 7.88 4.11
CA GLN A 112 18.13 7.49 5.35
C GLN A 112 19.27 6.49 5.09
N PHE A 113 19.11 5.57 4.14
CA PHE A 113 20.15 4.61 3.79
C PHE A 113 21.37 5.31 3.16
N ILE A 114 21.13 6.19 2.20
CA ILE A 114 22.20 6.94 1.52
C ILE A 114 22.99 7.75 2.57
N GLY A 115 22.29 8.52 3.41
CA GLY A 115 22.95 9.32 4.45
C GLY A 115 23.73 8.47 5.46
N ALA A 116 23.19 7.31 5.87
CA ALA A 116 23.90 6.40 6.79
C ALA A 116 25.12 5.75 6.14
N LEU A 117 25.05 5.42 4.85
CA LEU A 117 26.15 4.83 4.09
C LEU A 117 27.28 5.82 3.89
N GLU A 118 26.97 7.05 3.47
CA GLU A 118 27.96 8.14 3.28
C GLU A 118 28.64 8.52 4.61
N ALA A 119 27.86 8.75 5.68
CA ALA A 119 28.40 9.04 7.01
C ALA A 119 29.26 7.91 7.57
N GLY A 120 29.00 6.67 7.15
CA GLY A 120 29.79 5.48 7.49
C GLY A 120 30.99 5.23 6.58
N ASN A 121 31.32 6.15 5.68
CA ASN A 121 32.36 5.99 4.65
C ASN A 121 32.16 4.69 3.85
N PHE A 122 30.93 4.48 3.38
CA PHE A 122 30.48 3.30 2.62
C PHE A 122 30.63 1.96 3.37
N GLY A 123 30.73 2.02 4.69
CA GLY A 123 30.83 0.86 5.58
C GLY A 123 29.59 0.68 6.46
N PRO A 124 29.54 -0.40 7.23
CA PRO A 124 28.36 -0.79 8.01
C PRO A 124 28.19 -0.03 9.35
N ARG A 125 28.97 1.01 9.60
CA ARG A 125 29.04 1.71 10.89
C ARG A 125 27.68 2.15 11.43
N HIS A 126 26.80 2.63 10.55
CA HIS A 126 25.50 3.17 10.92
C HIS A 126 24.34 2.20 10.65
N ARG A 127 24.60 0.92 10.37
CA ARG A 127 23.59 -0.09 10.05
C ARG A 127 22.52 -0.24 11.13
N GLU A 128 22.92 -0.35 12.38
CA GLU A 128 21.98 -0.55 13.48
C GLU A 128 21.14 0.72 13.75
N ALA A 129 21.72 1.90 13.59
CA ALA A 129 20.99 3.16 13.70
C ALA A 129 19.96 3.29 12.58
N TYR A 130 20.34 2.96 11.34
CA TYR A 130 19.41 2.90 10.20
C TYR A 130 18.26 1.92 10.46
N ASN A 131 18.56 0.69 10.89
CA ASN A 131 17.54 -0.32 11.17
C ASN A 131 16.54 0.15 12.24
N ARG A 132 17.03 0.76 13.33
CA ARG A 132 16.15 1.34 14.36
C ARG A 132 15.26 2.44 13.77
N ARG A 133 15.87 3.38 13.04
CA ARG A 133 15.13 4.51 12.46
C ARG A 133 14.01 4.07 11.52
N VAL A 134 14.28 3.11 10.63
CA VAL A 134 13.27 2.58 9.71
C VAL A 134 12.19 1.81 10.49
N ASN A 135 12.56 1.03 11.51
CA ASN A 135 11.58 0.38 12.39
C ASN A 135 10.65 1.40 13.06
N GLU A 136 11.20 2.49 13.60
CA GLU A 136 10.42 3.58 14.22
C GLU A 136 9.44 4.23 13.22
N MET A 137 9.86 4.42 11.97
CA MET A 137 8.99 4.93 10.93
C MET A 137 7.81 3.98 10.62
N PHE A 138 8.08 2.68 10.53
CA PHE A 138 7.03 1.66 10.34
C PHE A 138 6.05 1.61 11.51
N GLU A 139 6.56 1.64 12.76
CA GLU A 139 5.72 1.68 13.96
C GLU A 139 4.85 2.94 13.99
N GLY A 140 5.43 4.11 13.66
CA GLY A 140 4.69 5.36 13.61
C GLY A 140 3.57 5.35 12.56
N VAL A 141 3.81 4.79 11.37
CA VAL A 141 2.77 4.62 10.35
C VAL A 141 1.69 3.63 10.81
N ARG A 142 2.08 2.50 11.41
CA ARG A 142 1.12 1.54 11.97
C ARG A 142 0.21 2.18 13.02
N ASP A 143 0.77 3.01 13.88
CA ASP A 143 0.02 3.65 14.97
C ASP A 143 -0.86 4.82 14.47
N TYR A 144 -0.57 5.35 13.28
CA TYR A 144 -1.35 6.38 12.62
C TYR A 144 -2.57 5.80 11.87
N VAL A 145 -2.42 4.65 11.22
CA VAL A 145 -3.46 3.99 10.39
C VAL A 145 -4.36 3.09 11.26
#